data_e8c466a0cb655ff35c8e7d5f86b2ca83
#
_entry.id   e8c466a0cb655ff35c8e7d5f86b2ca83
#
_cell.length_a   1.000
_cell.length_b   1.000
_cell.length_c   1.000
_cell.angle_alpha   90.00
_cell.angle_beta   90.00
_cell.angle_gamma   90.00
#
_symmetry.space_group_name_H-M   'P 1'
#
loop_
_entity.id
_entity.type
_entity.pdbx_description
1 polymer ?
#
loop_
_entity_poly.entity_id
_entity_poly.type
_entity_poly.pdbx_seq_one_letter_code
_entity_poly.pdbx_strand_id
1 'polypeptide(L)'
;MCESELEMSSESESQTKEDESESEEESTEEESTESEEVREAKEAVLEKYKNLGMITGVRNYLNMRKGPSTDYEICGVIFKNCAVEILEEKDGWMKIESGGATGYVSAEYVTTGEKARKLALSSMKYMAEILTDSVDALYEPKEGAEVITTFLKGERYDINGETKDWVEIEAVTELSGYVKRETVYTGYFLDEAIYFSLDGVSETRQDLIRKAFEYYGGTYVWGGKQLTAEGGVDCSGYTMCLYKLFGVQLPEFSGAQAEVGMTVDEDTIRPGDLIFYVGRYPGVIGHVAIYIGNGKIIHAASESKGICVSSWKYGPPVIMKNVMGD
;
A
#
# COMPACT_ATOMS: atom_id res chain seq x y z
N MET A 1 -34.10 21.11 -39.71
CA MET A 1 -34.08 21.38 -41.15
C MET A 1 -32.62 21.29 -41.59
N CYS A 2 -32.17 20.40 -42.29
CA CYS A 2 -32.38 19.32 -43.25
C CYS A 2 -31.36 18.21 -42.93
N GLU A 3 -31.62 16.92 -42.76
CA GLU A 3 -31.97 15.86 -43.74
C GLU A 3 -31.19 15.94 -45.04
N SER A 4 -30.44 14.95 -45.43
CA SER A 4 -30.77 13.67 -46.11
C SER A 4 -29.45 13.10 -46.65
N GLU A 5 -29.24 11.86 -46.52
CA GLU A 5 -29.47 10.60 -47.27
C GLU A 5 -28.21 10.14 -48.01
N LEU A 6 -27.74 8.94 -47.64
CA LEU A 6 -27.77 7.63 -48.31
C LEU A 6 -27.25 7.60 -49.77
N GLU A 7 -26.25 6.76 -50.02
CA GLU A 7 -26.38 5.69 -51.03
C GLU A 7 -25.27 4.59 -50.89
N MET A 8 -25.74 3.36 -51.00
CA MET A 8 -24.99 2.09 -51.08
C MET A 8 -24.66 1.78 -52.57
N SER A 9 -23.55 1.12 -52.84
CA SER A 9 -23.40 0.13 -53.93
C SER A 9 -22.18 -0.76 -53.58
N SER A 10 -22.32 -1.99 -53.27
CA SER A 10 -22.54 -3.28 -53.95
C SER A 10 -21.34 -3.75 -54.80
N GLU A 11 -20.81 -4.89 -54.37
CA GLU A 11 -20.32 -6.09 -55.07
C GLU A 11 -19.10 -6.02 -56.00
N SER A 12 -18.07 -6.83 -55.67
CA SER A 12 -17.69 -7.99 -56.52
C SER A 12 -16.68 -8.88 -55.79
N GLU A 13 -17.06 -10.16 -55.77
CA GLU A 13 -16.26 -11.32 -55.39
C GLU A 13 -15.08 -11.55 -56.35
N SER A 14 -13.90 -11.95 -55.81
CA SER A 14 -13.09 -12.96 -56.48
C SER A 14 -12.25 -13.72 -55.45
N GLN A 15 -12.51 -15.02 -55.41
CA GLN A 15 -11.74 -16.06 -54.74
C GLN A 15 -10.36 -16.20 -55.40
N THR A 16 -9.31 -16.33 -54.59
CA THR A 16 -8.18 -17.24 -54.89
C THR A 16 -7.64 -17.83 -53.59
N LYS A 17 -7.41 -19.13 -53.70
CA LYS A 17 -7.00 -20.07 -52.66
C LYS A 17 -5.49 -20.00 -52.35
N GLU A 18 -5.20 -20.46 -51.11
CA GLU A 18 -4.04 -21.25 -50.69
C GLU A 18 -2.68 -20.55 -50.64
N ASP A 19 -2.21 -20.33 -49.41
CA ASP A 19 -0.99 -21.02 -48.88
C ASP A 19 -0.96 -20.90 -47.35
N GLU A 20 -1.14 -22.04 -46.68
CA GLU A 20 -0.84 -22.20 -45.27
C GLU A 20 0.69 -22.25 -45.12
N SER A 21 1.26 -21.23 -44.46
CA SER A 21 2.55 -21.36 -43.83
C SER A 21 2.40 -21.02 -42.34
N GLU A 22 2.29 -22.08 -41.54
CA GLU A 22 2.51 -22.03 -40.10
C GLU A 22 3.89 -21.40 -39.84
N SER A 23 3.90 -20.17 -39.35
CA SER A 23 5.06 -19.65 -38.65
C SER A 23 4.81 -19.89 -37.17
N GLU A 24 5.40 -20.93 -36.63
CA GLU A 24 5.62 -21.08 -35.20
C GLU A 24 6.40 -19.86 -34.71
N GLU A 25 5.72 -18.91 -34.09
CA GLU A 25 6.34 -17.90 -33.23
C GLU A 25 6.78 -18.62 -31.96
N GLU A 26 8.03 -19.05 -31.98
CA GLU A 26 8.80 -19.44 -30.81
C GLU A 26 8.91 -18.21 -29.90
N SER A 27 7.99 -18.08 -28.95
CA SER A 27 8.13 -17.15 -27.83
C SER A 27 9.31 -17.61 -26.99
N THR A 28 10.48 -17.09 -27.26
CA THR A 28 11.63 -17.19 -26.37
C THR A 28 11.25 -16.44 -25.09
N GLU A 29 10.78 -17.20 -24.07
CA GLU A 29 10.78 -16.75 -22.68
C GLU A 29 12.25 -16.49 -22.33
N GLU A 30 12.64 -15.22 -22.25
CA GLU A 30 13.85 -14.80 -21.56
C GLU A 30 13.67 -15.12 -20.07
N GLU A 31 13.95 -16.35 -19.67
CA GLU A 31 14.25 -16.69 -18.28
C GLU A 31 15.50 -15.90 -17.89
N SER A 32 15.31 -14.74 -17.27
CA SER A 32 16.40 -14.07 -16.55
C SER A 32 16.87 -15.05 -15.48
N THR A 33 18.04 -15.65 -15.68
CA THR A 33 18.63 -16.59 -14.73
C THR A 33 18.95 -15.84 -13.43
N GLU A 34 18.02 -15.91 -12.47
CA GLU A 34 18.22 -15.42 -11.11
C GLU A 34 19.48 -16.10 -10.54
N SER A 35 20.37 -15.33 -9.90
CA SER A 35 21.59 -15.91 -9.33
C SER A 35 21.23 -16.92 -8.24
N GLU A 36 22.10 -17.94 -8.05
CA GLU A 36 21.89 -18.95 -7.01
C GLU A 36 21.77 -18.33 -5.62
N GLU A 37 22.57 -17.30 -5.32
CA GLU A 37 22.52 -16.55 -4.07
C GLU A 37 21.15 -15.87 -3.83
N VAL A 38 20.56 -15.27 -4.87
CA VAL A 38 19.22 -14.65 -4.78
C VAL A 38 18.15 -15.70 -4.54
N ARG A 39 18.23 -16.85 -5.22
CA ARG A 39 17.31 -17.95 -5.04
C ARG A 39 17.38 -18.51 -3.62
N GLU A 40 18.59 -18.77 -3.10
CA GLU A 40 18.79 -19.24 -1.73
C GLU A 40 18.28 -18.25 -0.69
N ALA A 41 18.51 -16.95 -0.88
CA ALA A 41 18.00 -15.91 0.01
C ALA A 41 16.48 -15.88 0.06
N LYS A 42 15.80 -16.01 -1.09
CA LYS A 42 14.35 -16.09 -1.17
C LYS A 42 13.79 -17.37 -0.53
N GLU A 43 14.44 -18.51 -0.76
CA GLU A 43 14.07 -19.79 -0.16
C GLU A 43 14.14 -19.72 1.37
N ALA A 44 15.19 -19.10 1.92
CA ALA A 44 15.33 -18.90 3.37
C ALA A 44 14.18 -18.08 3.99
N VAL A 45 13.55 -17.17 3.22
CA VAL A 45 12.34 -16.47 3.66
C VAL A 45 11.17 -17.44 3.80
N LEU A 46 11.01 -18.37 2.85
CA LEU A 46 9.90 -19.34 2.85
C LEU A 46 10.02 -20.35 4.00
N GLU A 47 11.24 -20.67 4.45
CA GLU A 47 11.46 -21.58 5.58
C GLU A 47 10.86 -21.08 6.92
N LYS A 48 10.55 -19.77 7.00
CA LYS A 48 9.87 -19.17 8.17
C LYS A 48 8.41 -19.61 8.28
N TYR A 49 7.78 -20.04 7.17
CA TYR A 49 6.40 -20.46 7.09
C TYR A 49 6.31 -21.99 7.22
N LYS A 50 5.54 -22.49 8.18
CA LYS A 50 5.22 -23.92 8.30
C LYS A 50 4.12 -24.33 7.34
N ASN A 51 3.11 -23.48 7.22
CA ASN A 51 1.95 -23.66 6.36
C ASN A 51 1.70 -22.37 5.55
N LEU A 52 2.52 -22.15 4.53
CA LEU A 52 2.43 -20.96 3.69
C LEU A 52 1.11 -20.92 2.93
N GLY A 53 0.40 -19.80 3.05
CA GLY A 53 -0.67 -19.38 2.17
C GLY A 53 -0.34 -18.06 1.47
N MET A 54 -0.90 -17.88 0.27
CA MET A 54 -0.81 -16.63 -0.48
C MET A 54 -2.22 -16.15 -0.83
N ILE A 55 -2.48 -14.87 -0.63
CA ILE A 55 -3.79 -14.29 -0.94
C ILE A 55 -3.93 -14.10 -2.44
N THR A 56 -5.00 -14.67 -3.00
CA THR A 56 -5.30 -14.63 -4.44
C THR A 56 -6.79 -14.39 -4.68
N GLY A 57 -7.16 -14.07 -5.93
CA GLY A 57 -8.58 -13.94 -6.30
C GLY A 57 -9.29 -12.71 -5.75
N VAL A 58 -8.62 -11.85 -4.98
CA VAL A 58 -9.19 -10.60 -4.48
C VAL A 58 -9.11 -9.51 -5.54
N ARG A 59 -10.15 -8.67 -5.60
CA ARG A 59 -10.18 -7.54 -6.53
C ARG A 59 -9.39 -6.35 -5.98
N ASN A 60 -9.68 -5.95 -4.75
CA ASN A 60 -9.02 -4.85 -4.06
C ASN A 60 -8.29 -5.39 -2.84
N TYR A 61 -9.01 -5.79 -1.80
CA TYR A 61 -8.47 -6.35 -0.58
C TYR A 61 -9.45 -7.39 0.01
N LEU A 62 -8.95 -8.19 0.93
CA LEU A 62 -9.71 -9.13 1.74
C LEU A 62 -9.76 -8.62 3.18
N ASN A 63 -10.94 -8.62 3.79
CA ASN A 63 -11.07 -8.29 5.21
C ASN A 63 -10.52 -9.43 6.06
N MET A 64 -9.63 -9.10 6.98
CA MET A 64 -9.23 -9.95 8.08
C MET A 64 -10.14 -9.67 9.28
N ARG A 65 -10.71 -10.73 9.89
CA ARG A 65 -11.73 -10.61 10.93
C ARG A 65 -11.30 -11.24 12.24
N LYS A 66 -11.92 -10.84 13.35
CA LYS A 66 -11.66 -11.40 14.67
C LYS A 66 -12.19 -12.83 14.86
N GLY A 67 -13.08 -13.31 13.97
CA GLY A 67 -13.65 -14.65 14.00
C GLY A 67 -14.09 -15.17 12.63
N PRO A 68 -14.48 -16.46 12.54
CA PRO A 68 -14.72 -17.17 11.30
C PRO A 68 -16.14 -16.96 10.74
N SER A 69 -16.58 -15.72 10.57
CA SER A 69 -17.79 -15.36 9.82
C SER A 69 -17.76 -13.88 9.43
N THR A 70 -18.64 -13.48 8.52
CA THR A 70 -18.79 -12.07 8.12
C THR A 70 -19.38 -11.18 9.20
N ASP A 71 -19.93 -11.75 10.27
CA ASP A 71 -20.54 -11.02 11.40
C ASP A 71 -19.48 -10.51 12.39
N TYR A 72 -18.28 -11.09 12.35
CA TYR A 72 -17.19 -10.63 13.21
C TYR A 72 -16.58 -9.34 12.71
N GLU A 73 -16.13 -8.52 13.64
CA GLU A 73 -15.46 -7.25 13.39
C GLU A 73 -14.20 -7.44 12.51
N ILE A 74 -13.97 -6.46 11.66
CA ILE A 74 -12.76 -6.37 10.85
C ILE A 74 -11.62 -5.89 11.75
N CYS A 75 -10.49 -6.60 11.73
CA CYS A 75 -9.28 -6.24 12.46
C CYS A 75 -8.10 -5.93 11.53
N GLY A 76 -8.31 -5.98 10.23
CA GLY A 76 -7.29 -5.66 9.24
C GLY A 76 -7.75 -5.90 7.83
N VAL A 77 -6.88 -5.59 6.89
CA VAL A 77 -7.04 -5.90 5.47
C VAL A 77 -5.79 -6.59 4.95
N ILE A 78 -5.97 -7.43 3.95
CA ILE A 78 -4.88 -8.15 3.31
C ILE A 78 -5.07 -8.11 1.79
N PHE A 79 -3.99 -7.82 1.08
CA PHE A 79 -4.02 -7.60 -0.36
C PHE A 79 -3.61 -8.85 -1.13
N LYS A 80 -3.84 -8.80 -2.44
CA LYS A 80 -3.36 -9.85 -3.35
C LYS A 80 -1.85 -9.99 -3.21
N ASN A 81 -1.37 -11.23 -3.25
CA ASN A 81 0.03 -11.64 -3.11
C ASN A 81 0.65 -11.40 -1.73
N CYS A 82 -0.12 -11.02 -0.72
CA CYS A 82 0.37 -11.07 0.65
C CYS A 82 0.51 -12.52 1.13
N ALA A 83 1.52 -12.76 1.94
CA ALA A 83 1.78 -14.05 2.58
C ALA A 83 1.08 -14.17 3.93
N VAL A 84 0.67 -15.38 4.24
CA VAL A 84 0.07 -15.74 5.52
C VAL A 84 0.65 -17.06 6.03
N GLU A 85 0.83 -17.19 7.34
CA GLU A 85 0.95 -18.49 8.02
C GLU A 85 -0.44 -19.01 8.34
N ILE A 86 -0.80 -20.18 7.84
CA ILE A 86 -2.09 -20.82 8.12
C ILE A 86 -2.00 -21.58 9.42
N LEU A 87 -2.79 -21.18 10.42
CA LEU A 87 -2.82 -21.78 11.75
C LEU A 87 -3.90 -22.87 11.88
N GLU A 88 -5.06 -22.65 11.25
CA GLU A 88 -6.22 -23.54 11.31
C GLU A 88 -7.12 -23.32 10.10
N GLU A 89 -7.77 -24.37 9.61
CA GLU A 89 -8.83 -24.30 8.62
C GLU A 89 -10.09 -24.94 9.17
N LYS A 90 -11.20 -24.21 9.12
CA LYS A 90 -12.50 -24.70 9.61
C LYS A 90 -13.65 -24.00 8.92
N ASP A 91 -14.63 -24.76 8.48
CA ASP A 91 -15.94 -24.29 7.97
C ASP A 91 -15.81 -23.21 6.87
N GLY A 92 -14.81 -23.34 5.98
CA GLY A 92 -14.57 -22.40 4.87
C GLY A 92 -13.81 -21.13 5.28
N TRP A 93 -13.29 -21.08 6.51
CA TRP A 93 -12.45 -20.00 7.04
C TRP A 93 -11.07 -20.52 7.40
N MET A 94 -10.06 -19.70 7.19
CA MET A 94 -8.70 -19.93 7.66
C MET A 94 -8.34 -18.94 8.77
N LYS A 95 -7.88 -19.47 9.89
CA LYS A 95 -7.18 -18.67 10.90
C LYS A 95 -5.76 -18.48 10.42
N ILE A 96 -5.33 -17.25 10.30
CA ILE A 96 -4.03 -16.90 9.76
C ILE A 96 -3.26 -15.98 10.71
N GLU A 97 -1.93 -15.98 10.54
CA GLU A 97 -1.03 -14.97 11.08
C GLU A 97 -0.34 -14.26 9.90
N SER A 98 -0.33 -12.93 9.91
CA SER A 98 0.35 -12.11 8.90
C SER A 98 0.55 -10.70 9.45
N GLY A 99 1.72 -10.09 9.21
CA GLY A 99 2.04 -8.74 9.69
C GLY A 99 2.03 -8.60 11.21
N GLY A 100 2.37 -9.67 11.95
CA GLY A 100 2.38 -9.69 13.41
C GLY A 100 0.99 -9.74 14.05
N ALA A 101 -0.06 -10.00 13.27
CA ALA A 101 -1.44 -10.11 13.74
C ALA A 101 -2.08 -11.43 13.35
N THR A 102 -3.02 -11.88 14.19
CA THR A 102 -3.82 -13.09 13.95
C THR A 102 -5.26 -12.71 13.65
N GLY A 103 -5.85 -13.35 12.64
CA GLY A 103 -7.24 -13.14 12.28
C GLY A 103 -7.79 -14.26 11.39
N TYR A 104 -8.99 -14.09 10.88
CA TYR A 104 -9.68 -15.05 10.04
C TYR A 104 -9.96 -14.44 8.66
N VAL A 105 -9.71 -15.22 7.62
CA VAL A 105 -10.05 -14.88 6.22
C VAL A 105 -10.84 -16.02 5.59
N SER A 106 -11.64 -15.73 4.54
CA SER A 106 -12.31 -16.78 3.78
C SER A 106 -11.29 -17.64 3.03
N ALA A 107 -11.40 -18.95 3.18
CA ALA A 107 -10.45 -19.92 2.63
C ALA A 107 -10.38 -19.89 1.08
N GLU A 108 -11.45 -19.48 0.41
CA GLU A 108 -11.51 -19.37 -1.05
C GLU A 108 -10.48 -18.42 -1.65
N TYR A 109 -9.97 -17.44 -0.84
CA TYR A 109 -8.97 -16.47 -1.26
C TYR A 109 -7.54 -16.87 -0.90
N VAL A 110 -7.32 -18.05 -0.32
CA VAL A 110 -6.00 -18.50 0.10
C VAL A 110 -5.51 -19.65 -0.78
N THR A 111 -4.47 -19.39 -1.54
CA THR A 111 -3.77 -20.42 -2.33
C THR A 111 -2.68 -21.06 -1.48
N THR A 112 -2.55 -22.39 -1.53
CA THR A 112 -1.61 -23.18 -0.74
C THR A 112 -0.72 -24.08 -1.61
N GLY A 113 0.24 -24.77 -0.99
CA GLY A 113 1.12 -25.73 -1.64
C GLY A 113 2.07 -25.11 -2.67
N GLU A 114 2.42 -25.87 -3.72
CA GLU A 114 3.38 -25.44 -4.74
C GLU A 114 2.98 -24.15 -5.47
N LYS A 115 1.68 -23.90 -5.64
CA LYS A 115 1.19 -22.66 -6.25
C LYS A 115 1.49 -21.45 -5.36
N ALA A 116 1.26 -21.58 -4.05
CA ALA A 116 1.61 -20.54 -3.09
C ALA A 116 3.11 -20.28 -3.06
N ARG A 117 3.93 -21.36 -3.05
CA ARG A 117 5.39 -21.25 -3.06
C ARG A 117 5.90 -20.49 -4.30
N LYS A 118 5.46 -20.85 -5.50
CA LYS A 118 5.83 -20.16 -6.75
C LYS A 118 5.43 -18.69 -6.72
N LEU A 119 4.21 -18.41 -6.26
CA LEU A 119 3.71 -17.04 -6.15
C LEU A 119 4.53 -16.24 -5.14
N ALA A 120 4.85 -16.82 -3.99
CA ALA A 120 5.67 -16.17 -2.97
C ALA A 120 7.06 -15.79 -3.52
N LEU A 121 7.76 -16.73 -4.16
CA LEU A 121 9.08 -16.47 -4.77
C LEU A 121 9.05 -15.31 -5.78
N SER A 122 7.99 -15.23 -6.60
CA SER A 122 7.84 -14.17 -7.61
C SER A 122 7.34 -12.84 -7.04
N SER A 123 6.75 -12.83 -5.83
CA SER A 123 6.18 -11.63 -5.20
C SER A 123 7.10 -10.96 -4.18
N MET A 124 8.25 -11.58 -3.86
CA MET A 124 9.19 -11.02 -2.91
C MET A 124 9.81 -9.73 -3.43
N LYS A 125 9.94 -8.76 -2.52
CA LYS A 125 10.61 -7.48 -2.74
C LYS A 125 11.90 -7.41 -1.95
N TYR A 126 12.95 -6.85 -2.55
CA TYR A 126 14.20 -6.58 -1.85
C TYR A 126 14.09 -5.22 -1.15
N MET A 127 14.14 -5.22 0.18
CA MET A 127 13.84 -4.04 1.00
C MET A 127 14.83 -3.92 2.17
N ALA A 128 14.84 -2.75 2.80
CA ALA A 128 15.53 -2.49 4.06
C ALA A 128 14.53 -2.53 5.22
N GLU A 129 14.82 -3.31 6.27
CA GLU A 129 14.09 -3.33 7.54
C GLU A 129 14.93 -2.68 8.64
N ILE A 130 14.33 -1.77 9.41
CA ILE A 130 14.99 -1.07 10.51
C ILE A 130 15.21 -2.01 11.70
N LEU A 131 16.44 -2.16 12.15
CA LEU A 131 16.82 -3.06 13.25
C LEU A 131 16.88 -2.38 14.62
N THR A 132 17.20 -1.10 14.66
CA THR A 132 17.33 -0.30 15.88
C THR A 132 15.98 0.27 16.31
N ASP A 133 15.81 0.61 17.58
CA ASP A 133 14.55 1.17 18.07
C ASP A 133 14.10 2.41 17.30
N SER A 134 15.08 3.23 16.89
CA SER A 134 14.90 4.30 15.93
C SER A 134 16.21 4.59 15.18
N VAL A 135 16.11 5.15 13.97
CA VAL A 135 17.23 5.63 13.17
C VAL A 135 16.86 6.88 12.39
N ASP A 136 17.74 7.87 12.40
CA ASP A 136 17.57 9.07 11.59
C ASP A 136 18.00 8.83 10.14
N ALA A 137 17.12 9.18 9.21
CA ALA A 137 17.41 9.25 7.79
C ALA A 137 17.99 10.63 7.46
N LEU A 138 19.16 10.64 6.86
CA LEU A 138 19.94 11.85 6.61
C LEU A 138 19.86 12.28 5.14
N TYR A 139 19.99 13.57 4.88
CA TYR A 139 20.03 14.12 3.51
C TYR A 139 21.26 13.68 2.71
N GLU A 140 22.37 13.40 3.40
CA GLU A 140 23.64 13.01 2.79
C GLU A 140 24.22 11.81 3.54
N PRO A 141 24.95 10.89 2.87
CA PRO A 141 25.58 9.74 3.50
C PRO A 141 26.83 10.15 4.32
N LYS A 142 26.63 11.00 5.30
CA LYS A 142 27.72 11.44 6.23
C LYS A 142 27.17 11.75 7.62
N GLU A 143 27.97 11.53 8.64
CA GLU A 143 27.62 11.89 10.01
C GLU A 143 27.42 13.40 10.17
N GLY A 144 26.36 13.76 10.94
CA GLY A 144 26.01 15.15 11.20
C GLY A 144 25.32 15.86 10.04
N ALA A 145 24.95 15.15 8.98
CA ALA A 145 24.07 15.69 7.96
C ALA A 145 22.66 16.00 8.53
N GLU A 146 21.92 16.85 7.87
CA GLU A 146 20.56 17.22 8.25
C GLU A 146 19.66 15.98 8.25
N VAL A 147 18.81 15.87 9.27
CA VAL A 147 17.84 14.78 9.42
C VAL A 147 16.59 15.09 8.61
N ILE A 148 16.19 14.18 7.76
CA ILE A 148 14.94 14.26 7.01
C ILE A 148 13.78 13.80 7.89
N THR A 149 13.94 12.60 8.48
CA THR A 149 12.93 11.94 9.32
C THR A 149 13.60 10.88 10.19
N THR A 150 12.85 10.32 11.14
CA THR A 150 13.30 9.21 11.99
C THR A 150 12.42 8.01 11.74
N PHE A 151 13.02 6.87 11.42
CA PHE A 151 12.33 5.58 11.24
C PHE A 151 12.37 4.76 12.50
N LEU A 152 11.38 3.87 12.63
CA LEU A 152 11.20 3.01 13.80
C LEU A 152 11.48 1.55 13.47
N LYS A 153 11.86 0.79 14.49
CA LYS A 153 12.15 -0.64 14.40
C LYS A 153 11.04 -1.43 13.73
N GLY A 154 11.44 -2.31 12.82
CA GLY A 154 10.55 -3.19 12.07
C GLY A 154 9.85 -2.54 10.87
N GLU A 155 10.03 -1.23 10.66
CA GLU A 155 9.56 -0.58 9.44
C GLU A 155 10.41 -1.02 8.25
N ARG A 156 9.76 -1.19 7.09
CA ARG A 156 10.38 -1.66 5.85
C ARG A 156 10.22 -0.62 4.75
N TYR A 157 11.30 -0.41 4.00
CA TYR A 157 11.38 0.63 2.98
C TYR A 157 12.06 0.12 1.70
N ASP A 158 11.64 0.66 0.56
CA ASP A 158 12.29 0.42 -0.72
C ASP A 158 13.71 0.98 -0.71
N ILE A 159 14.64 0.23 -1.31
CA ILE A 159 16.06 0.60 -1.41
C ILE A 159 16.28 1.27 -2.75
N ASN A 160 16.79 2.51 -2.72
CA ASN A 160 17.17 3.28 -3.90
C ASN A 160 18.67 3.13 -4.22
N GLY A 161 19.49 2.78 -3.24
CA GLY A 161 20.91 2.56 -3.42
C GLY A 161 21.58 2.01 -2.17
N GLU A 162 22.72 1.33 -2.38
CA GLU A 162 23.51 0.76 -1.31
C GLU A 162 25.00 1.05 -1.51
N THR A 163 25.67 1.38 -0.42
CA THR A 163 27.13 1.46 -0.32
C THR A 163 27.62 0.55 0.81
N LYS A 164 28.93 0.52 1.02
CA LYS A 164 29.51 -0.23 2.15
C LYS A 164 28.96 0.21 3.50
N ASP A 165 28.77 1.51 3.68
CA ASP A 165 28.49 2.10 5.00
C ASP A 165 27.06 2.68 5.11
N TRP A 166 26.36 2.86 3.99
CA TRP A 166 25.05 3.53 3.93
C TRP A 166 24.08 2.80 3.01
N VAL A 167 22.80 2.87 3.36
CA VAL A 167 21.67 2.45 2.52
C VAL A 167 20.82 3.67 2.24
N GLU A 168 20.53 3.91 0.97
CA GLU A 168 19.61 4.94 0.50
C GLU A 168 18.22 4.33 0.39
N ILE A 169 17.28 4.88 1.14
CA ILE A 169 15.89 4.40 1.19
C ILE A 169 14.93 5.55 0.95
N GLU A 170 13.74 5.25 0.46
CA GLU A 170 12.70 6.25 0.27
C GLU A 170 12.18 6.71 1.64
N ALA A 171 12.47 7.98 2.00
CA ALA A 171 12.23 8.51 3.32
C ALA A 171 10.83 9.13 3.46
N VAL A 172 10.55 10.20 2.73
CA VAL A 172 9.29 10.96 2.78
C VAL A 172 8.96 11.38 1.37
N THR A 173 7.71 11.22 0.95
CA THR A 173 7.20 11.67 -0.36
C THR A 173 8.27 12.14 -1.35
N GLU A 174 8.84 11.22 -2.13
CA GLU A 174 9.85 11.46 -3.17
C GLU A 174 11.25 11.93 -2.67
N LEU A 175 11.50 11.89 -1.37
CA LEU A 175 12.83 12.14 -0.82
C LEU A 175 13.47 10.81 -0.40
N SER A 176 14.68 10.57 -0.92
CA SER A 176 15.56 9.53 -0.39
C SER A 176 16.28 10.03 0.85
N GLY A 177 16.46 9.14 1.81
CA GLY A 177 17.27 9.39 3.00
C GLY A 177 18.32 8.31 3.16
N TYR A 178 19.44 8.66 3.75
CA TYR A 178 20.55 7.75 4.01
C TYR A 178 20.53 7.29 5.46
N VAL A 179 20.51 5.96 5.66
CA VAL A 179 20.67 5.34 6.99
C VAL A 179 21.96 4.53 7.02
N LYS A 180 22.58 4.38 8.21
CA LYS A 180 23.76 3.55 8.33
C LYS A 180 23.45 2.09 8.04
N ARG A 181 24.30 1.41 7.29
CA ARG A 181 24.16 -0.01 6.93
C ARG A 181 23.96 -0.92 8.15
N GLU A 182 24.63 -0.63 9.24
CA GLU A 182 24.55 -1.39 10.49
C GLU A 182 23.20 -1.28 11.22
N THR A 183 22.37 -0.28 10.87
CA THR A 183 21.05 -0.05 11.49
C THR A 183 19.91 -0.72 10.76
N VAL A 184 20.18 -1.35 9.62
CA VAL A 184 19.17 -2.01 8.77
C VAL A 184 19.59 -3.43 8.40
N TYR A 185 18.59 -4.27 8.21
CA TYR A 185 18.73 -5.53 7.48
C TYR A 185 18.19 -5.32 6.06
N THR A 186 18.95 -5.70 5.05
CA THR A 186 18.51 -5.69 3.66
C THR A 186 18.31 -7.12 3.19
N GLY A 187 17.17 -7.40 2.56
CA GLY A 187 16.82 -8.75 2.13
C GLY A 187 15.47 -8.82 1.44
N TYR A 188 15.05 -10.05 1.16
CA TYR A 188 13.77 -10.32 0.54
C TYR A 188 12.65 -10.42 1.56
N PHE A 189 11.52 -9.79 1.26
CA PHE A 189 10.31 -9.78 2.09
C PHE A 189 9.09 -10.05 1.24
N LEU A 190 8.09 -10.67 1.87
CA LEU A 190 6.73 -10.78 1.34
C LEU A 190 5.86 -9.68 1.96
N ASP A 191 4.91 -9.18 1.18
CA ASP A 191 3.90 -8.29 1.70
C ASP A 191 3.01 -9.04 2.71
N GLU A 192 2.57 -8.35 3.74
CA GLU A 192 1.81 -8.89 4.87
C GLU A 192 0.50 -8.11 5.06
N ALA A 193 -0.37 -8.63 5.92
CA ALA A 193 -1.61 -7.96 6.28
C ALA A 193 -1.35 -6.60 6.95
N ILE A 194 -2.25 -5.66 6.71
CA ILE A 194 -2.30 -4.39 7.41
C ILE A 194 -3.31 -4.53 8.55
N TYR A 195 -2.79 -4.67 9.76
CA TYR A 195 -3.60 -4.77 10.96
C TYR A 195 -3.95 -3.39 11.50
N PHE A 196 -5.21 -3.21 11.91
CA PHE A 196 -5.71 -2.02 12.59
C PHE A 196 -6.86 -2.38 13.53
N SER A 197 -7.21 -1.48 14.46
CA SER A 197 -8.37 -1.65 15.34
C SER A 197 -9.38 -0.54 15.10
N LEU A 198 -10.62 -0.94 14.92
CA LEU A 198 -11.77 -0.04 14.83
C LEU A 198 -12.64 -0.14 16.10
N ASP A 199 -12.10 -0.70 17.18
CA ASP A 199 -12.80 -0.85 18.45
C ASP A 199 -13.17 0.52 19.04
N GLY A 200 -14.42 0.69 19.42
CA GLY A 200 -14.90 1.96 19.97
C GLY A 200 -15.02 3.12 18.98
N VAL A 201 -14.83 2.84 17.68
CA VAL A 201 -14.96 3.82 16.60
C VAL A 201 -16.40 3.81 16.08
N SER A 202 -16.98 4.99 15.82
CA SER A 202 -18.32 5.11 15.25
C SER A 202 -18.46 4.39 13.91
N GLU A 203 -19.65 3.92 13.57
CA GLU A 203 -19.91 3.21 12.31
C GLU A 203 -19.49 4.06 11.08
N THR A 204 -19.79 5.38 11.14
CA THR A 204 -19.39 6.32 10.08
C THR A 204 -17.88 6.36 9.87
N ARG A 205 -17.09 6.34 10.95
CA ARG A 205 -15.62 6.30 10.86
C ARG A 205 -15.14 4.95 10.35
N GLN A 206 -15.76 3.85 10.77
CA GLN A 206 -15.46 2.52 10.25
C GLN A 206 -15.70 2.45 8.74
N ASP A 207 -16.82 3.01 8.26
CA ASP A 207 -17.14 3.09 6.83
C ASP A 207 -16.16 3.96 6.06
N LEU A 208 -15.74 5.09 6.64
CA LEU A 208 -14.71 5.94 6.06
C LEU A 208 -13.40 5.17 5.87
N ILE A 209 -12.94 4.42 6.87
CA ILE A 209 -11.71 3.62 6.77
C ILE A 209 -11.87 2.51 5.73
N ARG A 210 -13.00 1.78 5.73
CA ARG A 210 -13.28 0.76 4.70
C ARG A 210 -13.26 1.38 3.31
N LYS A 211 -13.89 2.55 3.14
CA LYS A 211 -13.90 3.27 1.87
C LYS A 211 -12.52 3.75 1.44
N ALA A 212 -11.69 4.19 2.39
CA ALA A 212 -10.32 4.58 2.11
C ALA A 212 -9.51 3.43 1.46
N PHE A 213 -9.64 2.22 1.99
CA PHE A 213 -8.95 1.04 1.46
C PHE A 213 -9.42 0.60 0.07
N GLU A 214 -10.65 0.96 -0.37
CA GLU A 214 -11.09 0.68 -1.75
C GLU A 214 -10.22 1.37 -2.80
N TYR A 215 -9.52 2.44 -2.43
CA TYR A 215 -8.64 3.21 -3.29
C TYR A 215 -7.14 2.90 -3.09
N TYR A 216 -6.80 1.93 -2.22
CA TYR A 216 -5.42 1.51 -2.02
C TYR A 216 -4.76 1.08 -3.35
N GLY A 217 -3.53 1.52 -3.59
CA GLY A 217 -2.83 1.33 -4.88
C GLY A 217 -3.29 2.28 -5.99
N GLY A 218 -4.22 3.21 -5.70
CA GLY A 218 -4.66 4.21 -6.66
C GLY A 218 -3.58 5.21 -7.03
N THR A 219 -3.71 5.83 -8.19
CA THR A 219 -2.70 6.71 -8.77
C THR A 219 -2.57 8.04 -8.01
N TYR A 220 -1.33 8.41 -7.70
CA TYR A 220 -1.00 9.76 -7.26
C TYR A 220 -0.84 10.69 -8.47
N VAL A 221 -1.44 11.88 -8.38
CA VAL A 221 -1.24 12.96 -9.35
C VAL A 221 -1.14 14.27 -8.58
N TRP A 222 -0.05 14.99 -8.72
CA TRP A 222 0.13 16.30 -8.08
C TRP A 222 -0.99 17.27 -8.44
N GLY A 223 -1.68 17.83 -7.44
CA GLY A 223 -2.88 18.67 -7.62
C GLY A 223 -4.11 17.90 -8.08
N GLY A 224 -4.05 16.57 -8.14
CA GLY A 224 -5.14 15.70 -8.57
C GLY A 224 -6.28 15.66 -7.57
N LYS A 225 -7.52 15.60 -8.09
CA LYS A 225 -8.78 15.62 -7.33
C LYS A 225 -9.80 14.64 -7.90
N GLN A 226 -9.36 13.61 -8.59
CA GLN A 226 -10.21 12.61 -9.23
C GLN A 226 -9.96 11.24 -8.61
N LEU A 227 -10.75 10.91 -7.58
CA LEU A 227 -10.69 9.64 -6.88
C LEU A 227 -11.47 8.56 -7.68
N THR A 228 -10.96 8.19 -8.84
CA THR A 228 -11.51 7.19 -9.77
C THR A 228 -10.40 6.27 -10.27
N ALA A 229 -10.77 5.18 -10.94
CA ALA A 229 -9.80 4.21 -11.47
C ALA A 229 -8.89 4.80 -12.57
N GLU A 230 -9.40 5.74 -13.37
CA GLU A 230 -8.67 6.41 -14.45
C GLU A 230 -8.11 7.77 -14.04
N GLY A 231 -8.45 8.24 -12.84
CA GLY A 231 -8.03 9.52 -12.30
C GLY A 231 -6.81 9.42 -11.40
N GLY A 232 -6.56 10.49 -10.66
CA GLY A 232 -5.52 10.51 -9.65
C GLY A 232 -5.76 11.63 -8.65
N VAL A 233 -5.17 11.48 -7.49
CA VAL A 233 -5.28 12.44 -6.38
C VAL A 233 -3.89 12.72 -5.80
N ASP A 234 -3.70 13.91 -5.25
CA ASP A 234 -2.63 14.14 -4.28
C ASP A 234 -3.13 13.88 -2.84
N CYS A 235 -2.30 14.11 -1.85
CA CYS A 235 -2.64 13.86 -0.45
C CYS A 235 -3.89 14.62 0.00
N SER A 236 -4.01 15.89 -0.34
CA SER A 236 -5.16 16.74 0.01
C SER A 236 -6.39 16.47 -0.85
N GLY A 237 -6.19 16.15 -2.12
CA GLY A 237 -7.25 15.70 -3.02
C GLY A 237 -7.86 14.38 -2.58
N TYR A 238 -7.04 13.44 -2.09
CA TYR A 238 -7.51 12.17 -1.54
C TYR A 238 -8.43 12.39 -0.34
N THR A 239 -7.96 13.12 0.68
CA THR A 239 -8.75 13.43 1.87
C THR A 239 -10.02 14.20 1.51
N MET A 240 -9.90 15.26 0.68
CA MET A 240 -11.05 16.06 0.24
C MET A 240 -12.12 15.22 -0.45
N CYS A 241 -11.74 14.38 -1.40
CA CYS A 241 -12.70 13.54 -2.15
C CYS A 241 -13.34 12.48 -1.26
N LEU A 242 -12.55 11.81 -0.42
CA LEU A 242 -13.04 10.77 0.47
C LEU A 242 -14.01 11.33 1.52
N TYR A 243 -13.61 12.37 2.25
CA TYR A 243 -14.46 12.94 3.32
C TYR A 243 -15.75 13.57 2.80
N LYS A 244 -15.74 14.07 1.57
CA LYS A 244 -16.96 14.54 0.90
C LYS A 244 -18.03 13.47 0.79
N LEU A 245 -17.68 12.19 0.63
CA LEU A 245 -18.63 11.06 0.60
C LEU A 245 -19.36 10.89 1.93
N PHE A 246 -18.76 11.39 3.01
CA PHE A 246 -19.29 11.35 4.39
C PHE A 246 -19.84 12.70 4.86
N GLY A 247 -20.07 13.63 3.93
CA GLY A 247 -20.67 14.93 4.23
C GLY A 247 -19.72 15.98 4.80
N VAL A 248 -18.43 15.68 4.93
CA VAL A 248 -17.41 16.61 5.43
C VAL A 248 -16.76 17.35 4.26
N GLN A 249 -16.83 18.68 4.25
CA GLN A 249 -16.24 19.53 3.22
C GLN A 249 -14.86 19.99 3.67
N LEU A 250 -13.81 19.50 3.01
CA LEU A 250 -12.44 19.91 3.25
C LEU A 250 -11.94 20.86 2.14
N PRO A 251 -11.11 21.86 2.48
CA PRO A 251 -10.42 22.70 1.50
C PRO A 251 -9.50 21.89 0.57
N GLU A 252 -9.06 22.52 -0.53
CA GLU A 252 -8.21 21.85 -1.55
C GLU A 252 -6.78 21.56 -1.09
N PHE A 253 -6.22 22.39 -0.19
CA PHE A 253 -4.80 22.30 0.20
C PHE A 253 -4.63 21.79 1.62
N SER A 254 -3.63 20.95 1.85
CA SER A 254 -3.35 20.37 3.17
C SER A 254 -3.20 21.41 4.28
N GLY A 255 -2.51 22.54 4.00
CA GLY A 255 -2.41 23.64 4.97
C GLY A 255 -3.75 24.27 5.36
N ALA A 256 -4.68 24.41 4.40
CA ALA A 256 -6.03 24.89 4.68
C ALA A 256 -6.89 23.84 5.38
N GLN A 257 -6.70 22.54 5.08
CA GLN A 257 -7.38 21.44 5.79
C GLN A 257 -6.95 21.38 7.26
N ALA A 258 -5.72 21.74 7.59
CA ALA A 258 -5.22 21.78 8.95
C ALA A 258 -5.91 22.83 9.83
N GLU A 259 -6.61 23.79 9.24
CA GLU A 259 -7.42 24.79 9.97
C GLU A 259 -8.85 24.30 10.26
N VAL A 260 -9.25 23.13 9.73
CA VAL A 260 -10.61 22.57 9.88
C VAL A 260 -10.65 21.60 11.05
N GLY A 261 -11.75 21.63 11.81
CA GLY A 261 -12.04 20.69 12.88
C GLY A 261 -11.33 21.00 14.20
N MET A 262 -11.42 20.06 15.13
CA MET A 262 -10.83 20.18 16.46
C MET A 262 -9.41 19.60 16.48
N THR A 263 -8.49 20.27 17.16
CA THR A 263 -7.15 19.73 17.39
C THR A 263 -7.25 18.55 18.36
N VAL A 264 -6.58 17.46 18.02
CA VAL A 264 -6.38 16.27 18.86
C VAL A 264 -4.89 16.01 19.02
N ASP A 265 -4.53 15.17 19.96
CA ASP A 265 -3.14 14.77 20.24
C ASP A 265 -2.95 13.26 20.08
N GLU A 266 -1.73 12.79 20.37
CA GLU A 266 -1.35 11.36 20.24
C GLU A 266 -2.17 10.44 21.13
N ASP A 267 -2.67 10.91 22.27
CA ASP A 267 -3.45 10.13 23.24
C ASP A 267 -4.94 10.06 22.84
N THR A 268 -5.42 11.03 22.07
CA THR A 268 -6.84 11.20 21.74
C THR A 268 -7.18 10.97 20.28
N ILE A 269 -6.17 10.80 19.41
CA ILE A 269 -6.36 10.55 17.99
C ILE A 269 -7.09 9.22 17.75
N ARG A 270 -8.07 9.23 16.85
CA ARG A 270 -8.88 8.07 16.50
C ARG A 270 -8.86 7.80 15.00
N PRO A 271 -9.10 6.55 14.57
CA PRO A 271 -9.27 6.24 13.15
C PRO A 271 -10.25 7.20 12.47
N GLY A 272 -9.86 7.76 11.33
CA GLY A 272 -10.60 8.81 10.63
C GLY A 272 -10.26 10.25 11.06
N ASP A 273 -9.30 10.46 11.94
CA ASP A 273 -8.71 11.78 12.15
C ASP A 273 -7.58 12.03 11.13
N LEU A 274 -7.28 13.29 10.87
CA LEU A 274 -6.25 13.71 9.94
C LEU A 274 -4.96 14.05 10.66
N ILE A 275 -3.83 13.63 10.09
CA ILE A 275 -2.48 14.00 10.54
C ILE A 275 -1.83 14.84 9.44
N PHE A 276 -1.24 15.94 9.82
CA PHE A 276 -0.57 16.89 8.93
C PHE A 276 0.93 16.92 9.20
N TYR A 277 1.71 16.97 8.13
CA TYR A 277 3.17 16.91 8.19
C TYR A 277 3.81 18.10 7.49
N VAL A 278 5.04 18.41 7.88
CA VAL A 278 5.87 19.37 7.16
C VAL A 278 6.03 18.90 5.72
N GLY A 279 5.90 19.81 4.78
CA GLY A 279 6.19 19.55 3.36
C GLY A 279 7.66 19.83 3.03
N ARG A 280 7.92 20.06 1.75
CA ARG A 280 9.24 20.36 1.22
C ARG A 280 9.93 21.58 1.88
N TYR A 281 9.13 22.53 2.38
CA TYR A 281 9.63 23.75 2.99
C TYR A 281 9.45 23.70 4.50
N PRO A 282 10.51 23.93 5.30
CA PRO A 282 10.44 23.92 6.76
C PRO A 282 9.33 24.84 7.31
N GLY A 283 8.53 24.32 8.24
CA GLY A 283 7.43 25.05 8.88
C GLY A 283 6.16 25.21 8.02
N VAL A 284 6.16 24.69 6.80
CA VAL A 284 4.97 24.72 5.93
C VAL A 284 4.36 23.33 5.86
N ILE A 285 3.06 23.21 6.20
CA ILE A 285 2.31 21.95 6.01
C ILE A 285 2.21 21.67 4.51
N GLY A 286 2.74 20.53 4.10
CA GLY A 286 2.76 20.08 2.71
C GLY A 286 2.17 18.70 2.49
N HIS A 287 1.79 17.99 3.57
CA HIS A 287 1.21 16.67 3.46
C HIS A 287 0.10 16.44 4.48
N VAL A 288 -0.85 15.57 4.12
CA VAL A 288 -1.96 15.14 4.98
C VAL A 288 -2.23 13.65 4.78
N ALA A 289 -2.56 12.96 5.87
CA ALA A 289 -2.89 11.55 5.88
C ALA A 289 -4.08 11.27 6.82
N ILE A 290 -4.74 10.14 6.60
CA ILE A 290 -5.84 9.64 7.44
C ILE A 290 -5.27 8.64 8.43
N TYR A 291 -5.44 8.87 9.71
CA TYR A 291 -5.10 7.89 10.74
C TYR A 291 -6.07 6.71 10.70
N ILE A 292 -5.55 5.49 10.67
CA ILE A 292 -6.34 4.26 10.59
C ILE A 292 -6.24 3.39 11.85
N GLY A 293 -5.54 3.87 12.87
CA GLY A 293 -5.29 3.13 14.11
C GLY A 293 -3.95 2.36 14.10
N ASN A 294 -3.55 1.89 15.28
CA ASN A 294 -2.31 1.11 15.49
C ASN A 294 -1.05 1.76 14.91
N GLY A 295 -0.93 3.08 15.02
CA GLY A 295 0.24 3.80 14.53
C GLY A 295 0.37 3.80 13.00
N LYS A 296 -0.74 3.64 12.26
CA LYS A 296 -0.73 3.61 10.79
C LYS A 296 -1.61 4.70 10.21
N ILE A 297 -1.23 5.12 9.02
CA ILE A 297 -1.96 6.09 8.19
C ILE A 297 -2.21 5.51 6.80
N ILE A 298 -3.29 5.96 6.14
CA ILE A 298 -3.49 5.77 4.70
C ILE A 298 -3.45 7.15 4.02
N HIS A 299 -2.71 7.26 2.94
CA HIS A 299 -2.48 8.53 2.24
C HIS A 299 -2.11 8.33 0.77
N ALA A 300 -2.34 9.35 -0.05
CA ALA A 300 -1.73 9.43 -1.36
C ALA A 300 -0.30 9.96 -1.16
N ALA A 301 0.70 9.09 -1.26
CA ALA A 301 2.07 9.33 -0.82
C ALA A 301 2.92 10.03 -1.89
N SER A 302 3.11 9.40 -3.04
CA SER A 302 3.97 9.87 -4.13
C SER A 302 3.55 9.25 -5.46
N GLU A 303 4.14 9.71 -6.57
CA GLU A 303 3.91 9.12 -7.90
C GLU A 303 4.36 7.65 -7.96
N SER A 304 5.42 7.28 -7.22
CA SER A 304 5.94 5.92 -7.16
C SER A 304 5.08 4.98 -6.33
N LYS A 305 4.46 5.47 -5.24
CA LYS A 305 3.69 4.65 -4.28
C LYS A 305 2.18 4.74 -4.45
N GLY A 306 1.67 5.83 -5.01
CA GLY A 306 0.24 6.04 -5.10
C GLY A 306 -0.42 6.18 -3.72
N ILE A 307 -1.63 5.62 -3.58
CA ILE A 307 -2.33 5.55 -2.29
C ILE A 307 -1.85 4.31 -1.54
N CYS A 308 -1.18 4.52 -0.41
CA CYS A 308 -0.57 3.44 0.38
C CYS A 308 -0.77 3.63 1.88
N VAL A 309 -0.32 2.65 2.66
CA VAL A 309 -0.27 2.70 4.13
C VAL A 309 1.17 2.86 4.58
N SER A 310 1.38 3.76 5.54
CA SER A 310 2.68 4.02 6.15
C SER A 310 2.56 4.07 7.67
N SER A 311 3.69 4.10 8.37
CA SER A 311 3.74 4.51 9.77
C SER A 311 3.27 5.96 9.91
N TRP A 312 2.53 6.27 10.96
CA TRP A 312 2.09 7.64 11.21
C TRP A 312 3.25 8.59 11.59
N LYS A 313 4.39 8.02 12.02
CA LYS A 313 5.64 8.73 12.32
C LYS A 313 6.64 8.72 11.16
N TYR A 314 6.18 8.42 9.92
CA TYR A 314 7.05 8.47 8.74
C TYR A 314 7.67 9.88 8.50
N GLY A 315 7.11 10.89 9.12
CA GLY A 315 7.61 12.24 9.26
C GLY A 315 7.10 12.86 10.56
N PRO A 316 7.71 13.93 11.09
CA PRO A 316 7.24 14.58 12.31
C PRO A 316 5.88 15.21 12.09
N PRO A 317 4.83 14.77 12.84
CA PRO A 317 3.51 15.39 12.77
C PRO A 317 3.55 16.85 13.23
N VAL A 318 2.89 17.74 12.50
CA VAL A 318 2.76 19.16 12.86
C VAL A 318 1.51 19.39 13.70
N ILE A 319 0.39 18.81 13.27
CA ILE A 319 -0.91 18.94 13.92
C ILE A 319 -1.79 17.76 13.53
N MET A 320 -2.72 17.41 14.40
CA MET A 320 -3.74 16.38 14.19
C MET A 320 -5.11 16.97 14.36
N LYS A 321 -6.07 16.57 13.53
CA LYS A 321 -7.42 17.15 13.49
C LYS A 321 -8.51 16.10 13.43
N ASN A 322 -9.48 16.22 14.34
CA ASN A 322 -10.79 15.60 14.19
C ASN A 322 -11.67 16.51 13.34
N VAL A 323 -11.97 16.09 12.12
CA VAL A 323 -12.83 16.81 11.17
C VAL A 323 -14.22 16.18 11.05
N MET A 324 -14.46 15.03 11.71
CA MET A 324 -15.74 14.31 11.69
C MET A 324 -16.75 14.88 12.69
N GLY A 325 -16.29 15.58 13.73
CA GLY A 325 -17.15 16.29 14.69
C GLY A 325 -17.78 15.41 15.77
N ASP A 326 -17.29 14.18 15.95
CA ASP A 326 -17.77 13.19 16.94
C ASP A 326 -16.75 12.91 18.06
#